data_7363f658f9bd5ee17f78acab2cd2bd6f
#
_entry.id   7363f658f9bd5ee17f78acab2cd2bd6f
#
_cell.length_a   1.000
_cell.length_b   1.000
_cell.length_c   1.000
_cell.angle_alpha   90.00
_cell.angle_beta   90.00
_cell.angle_gamma   90.00
#
_symmetry.space_group_name_H-M   'P 1'
#
loop_
_entity.id
_entity.type
_entity.pdbx_description
1 polymer ?
#
loop_
_entity_poly.entity_id
_entity_poly.type
_entity_poly.pdbx_seq_one_letter_code
_entity_poly.pdbx_strand_id
1 'polypeptide(L)'
;SLNLFGNIPVKKMDVNVIPKSKVVPVGKAIGMKLYTEGVLVVGMSEINGKKPYENSGIQEGDAIIEINNEQIENTNDLIETVNKSNGKTVEVKYKRNEQTITTSIEPAKVNENEYKLGLWVRDAAAGVGTMTFYEPSSGMFAALGHGIADIDTSELINIESGELTTTNILSIVKGQKGTPGEIRGTIENSKSLGSIYKNTSFGVYGKVQSKNKLDINNMEEMDVALRDEIKTGKAQILCELE
;
A
#
# COMPACT_ATOMS: atom_id res chain seq x y z
N SER A 1 -7.31 8.67 38.38
CA SER A 1 -8.64 9.15 38.83
C SER A 1 -8.50 10.52 39.51
N LEU A 2 -9.45 11.41 39.21
CA LEU A 2 -9.61 12.68 39.92
C LEU A 2 -10.44 12.40 41.17
N ASN A 3 -9.84 12.70 42.35
CA ASN A 3 -10.50 12.52 43.64
C ASN A 3 -10.76 13.88 44.27
N LEU A 4 -11.96 14.07 44.79
CA LEU A 4 -12.32 15.24 45.62
C LEU A 4 -11.86 14.96 47.06
N PHE A 5 -11.19 15.91 47.68
CA PHE A 5 -10.59 15.78 49.03
C PHE A 5 -9.69 14.56 49.22
N GLY A 6 -9.04 14.08 48.12
CA GLY A 6 -8.11 12.96 48.15
C GLY A 6 -8.76 11.56 48.11
N ASN A 7 -9.99 11.41 48.56
CA ASN A 7 -10.60 10.09 48.79
C ASN A 7 -11.91 9.80 48.01
N ILE A 8 -12.59 10.82 47.49
CA ILE A 8 -13.86 10.64 46.78
C ILE A 8 -13.59 10.64 45.29
N PRO A 9 -13.72 9.50 44.56
CA PRO A 9 -13.51 9.44 43.13
C PRO A 9 -14.61 10.19 42.40
N VAL A 10 -14.27 11.26 41.66
CA VAL A 10 -15.20 12.09 40.88
C VAL A 10 -15.21 11.66 39.44
N LYS A 11 -14.04 11.32 38.85
CA LYS A 11 -13.92 10.91 37.45
C LYS A 11 -12.66 10.09 37.21
N LYS A 12 -12.76 9.02 36.43
CA LYS A 12 -11.60 8.38 35.82
C LYS A 12 -11.25 9.13 34.53
N MET A 13 -10.00 9.52 34.38
CA MET A 13 -9.42 10.03 33.13
C MET A 13 -8.22 9.19 32.81
N ASP A 14 -8.15 8.75 31.55
CA ASP A 14 -6.94 8.17 30.99
C ASP A 14 -6.10 9.33 30.43
N VAL A 15 -4.89 9.45 30.92
CA VAL A 15 -3.94 10.49 30.48
C VAL A 15 -2.82 9.79 29.72
N ASN A 16 -2.75 10.04 28.42
CA ASN A 16 -1.62 9.62 27.60
C ASN A 16 -0.61 10.77 27.53
N VAL A 17 0.61 10.52 27.98
CA VAL A 17 1.72 11.44 27.81
C VAL A 17 2.38 11.13 26.47
N ILE A 18 2.21 12.03 25.51
CA ILE A 18 2.83 11.91 24.18
C ILE A 18 4.08 12.81 24.19
N PRO A 19 5.29 12.26 23.93
CA PRO A 19 6.49 13.09 23.79
C PRO A 19 6.34 13.98 22.54
N LYS A 20 6.92 15.19 22.60
CA LYS A 20 7.04 16.02 21.40
C LYS A 20 7.94 15.32 20.39
N SER A 21 7.41 15.08 19.22
CA SER A 21 8.17 14.52 18.09
C SER A 21 8.72 15.63 17.22
N LYS A 22 9.89 15.40 16.63
CA LYS A 22 10.48 16.27 15.62
C LYS A 22 10.53 15.53 14.30
N VAL A 23 10.24 16.25 13.24
CA VAL A 23 10.32 15.71 11.88
C VAL A 23 11.02 16.70 10.97
N VAL A 24 11.59 16.20 9.89
CA VAL A 24 12.07 16.98 8.77
C VAL A 24 10.95 17.02 7.72
N PRO A 25 10.32 18.17 7.45
CA PRO A 25 9.42 18.31 6.30
C PRO A 25 10.22 18.14 5.01
N VAL A 26 9.75 17.30 4.08
CA VAL A 26 10.57 16.92 2.92
C VAL A 26 10.03 17.50 1.61
N GLY A 27 8.85 17.15 1.18
CA GLY A 27 8.26 17.62 -0.08
C GLY A 27 8.91 17.07 -1.35
N LYS A 28 9.81 16.07 -1.26
CA LYS A 28 10.53 15.50 -2.42
C LYS A 28 9.71 14.43 -3.12
N ALA A 29 9.85 14.39 -4.44
CA ALA A 29 9.29 13.31 -5.25
C ALA A 29 10.04 12.00 -4.99
N ILE A 30 9.30 10.93 -4.83
CA ILE A 30 9.80 9.58 -4.58
C ILE A 30 9.07 8.56 -5.46
N GLY A 31 9.79 7.50 -5.83
CA GLY A 31 9.20 6.29 -6.41
C GLY A 31 8.82 5.30 -5.31
N MET A 32 7.71 4.65 -5.48
CA MET A 32 7.22 3.61 -4.57
C MET A 32 6.85 2.37 -5.38
N LYS A 33 7.30 1.22 -4.91
CA LYS A 33 6.84 -0.09 -5.38
C LYS A 33 6.19 -0.78 -4.20
N LEU A 34 4.99 -1.28 -4.40
CA LEU A 34 4.22 -1.98 -3.38
C LEU A 34 3.96 -3.40 -3.85
N TYR A 35 4.19 -4.36 -3.00
CA TYR A 35 3.92 -5.77 -3.24
C TYR A 35 2.76 -6.20 -2.35
N THR A 36 1.75 -6.82 -2.97
CA THR A 36 0.56 -7.29 -2.25
C THR A 36 0.87 -8.57 -1.48
N GLU A 37 0.13 -8.82 -0.44
CA GLU A 37 0.10 -10.14 0.18
C GLU A 37 -0.65 -11.10 -0.74
N GLY A 38 0.07 -11.97 -1.45
CA GLY A 38 -0.50 -12.79 -2.50
C GLY A 38 -0.82 -11.99 -3.77
N VAL A 39 -1.79 -12.46 -4.55
CA VAL A 39 -2.21 -11.81 -5.79
C VAL A 39 -3.63 -11.26 -5.69
N LEU A 40 -3.77 -9.95 -5.92
CA LEU A 40 -5.05 -9.24 -5.86
C LEU A 40 -5.89 -9.55 -7.11
N VAL A 41 -7.13 -9.97 -6.92
CA VAL A 41 -8.11 -10.16 -8.02
C VAL A 41 -8.66 -8.80 -8.42
N VAL A 42 -8.41 -8.40 -9.67
CA VAL A 42 -8.82 -7.11 -10.24
C VAL A 42 -9.87 -7.24 -11.34
N GLY A 43 -10.28 -8.46 -11.65
CA GLY A 43 -11.33 -8.72 -12.64
C GLY A 43 -11.52 -10.21 -12.88
N MET A 44 -12.56 -10.53 -13.64
CA MET A 44 -12.89 -11.91 -14.01
C MET A 44 -13.32 -11.99 -15.47
N SER A 45 -12.97 -13.10 -16.13
CA SER A 45 -13.40 -13.37 -17.50
C SER A 45 -13.66 -14.85 -17.73
N GLU A 46 -14.59 -15.15 -18.63
CA GLU A 46 -14.82 -16.53 -19.08
C GLU A 46 -13.65 -17.04 -19.96
N ILE A 47 -13.46 -18.34 -19.93
CA ILE A 47 -12.45 -19.05 -20.70
C ILE A 47 -13.13 -20.12 -21.53
N ASN A 48 -13.10 -19.98 -22.86
CA ASN A 48 -13.76 -20.93 -23.78
C ASN A 48 -15.23 -21.22 -23.41
N GLY A 49 -15.98 -20.19 -22.98
CA GLY A 49 -17.39 -20.31 -22.57
C GLY A 49 -17.61 -20.88 -21.18
N LYS A 50 -16.54 -21.09 -20.39
CA LYS A 50 -16.62 -21.54 -19.00
C LYS A 50 -16.25 -20.41 -18.05
N LYS A 51 -16.86 -20.38 -16.88
CA LYS A 51 -16.58 -19.47 -15.78
C LYS A 51 -16.10 -20.25 -14.55
N PRO A 52 -14.82 -20.61 -14.46
CA PRO A 52 -14.31 -21.44 -13.36
C PRO A 52 -14.61 -20.86 -11.97
N TYR A 53 -14.64 -19.55 -11.87
CA TYR A 53 -14.85 -18.77 -10.65
C TYR A 53 -16.32 -18.67 -10.19
N GLU A 54 -17.31 -19.04 -11.03
CA GLU A 54 -18.73 -18.71 -10.83
C GLU A 54 -19.30 -19.16 -9.46
N ASN A 55 -18.87 -20.33 -8.96
CA ASN A 55 -19.33 -20.86 -7.69
C ASN A 55 -18.31 -20.76 -6.57
N SER A 56 -17.20 -20.05 -6.79
CA SER A 56 -16.10 -19.96 -5.82
C SER A 56 -16.36 -18.93 -4.72
N GLY A 57 -17.25 -17.97 -4.97
CA GLY A 57 -17.46 -16.81 -4.09
C GLY A 57 -16.33 -15.79 -4.14
N ILE A 58 -15.28 -15.99 -4.96
CA ILE A 58 -14.22 -15.00 -5.20
C ILE A 58 -14.79 -13.80 -5.94
N GLN A 59 -14.33 -12.61 -5.59
CA GLN A 59 -14.73 -11.33 -6.21
C GLN A 59 -13.52 -10.41 -6.34
N GLU A 60 -13.69 -9.33 -7.08
CA GLU A 60 -12.70 -8.26 -7.17
C GLU A 60 -12.40 -7.69 -5.78
N GLY A 61 -11.12 -7.40 -5.51
CA GLY A 61 -10.63 -7.00 -4.19
C GLY A 61 -10.14 -8.14 -3.30
N ASP A 62 -10.42 -9.41 -3.63
CA ASP A 62 -9.87 -10.54 -2.90
C ASP A 62 -8.38 -10.75 -3.22
N ALA A 63 -7.58 -11.14 -2.22
CA ALA A 63 -6.17 -11.49 -2.41
C ALA A 63 -5.99 -13.02 -2.29
N ILE A 64 -5.60 -13.68 -3.36
CA ILE A 64 -5.28 -15.12 -3.34
C ILE A 64 -3.90 -15.30 -2.70
N ILE A 65 -3.85 -16.06 -1.61
CA ILE A 65 -2.63 -16.25 -0.81
C ILE A 65 -2.10 -17.68 -0.87
N GLU A 66 -2.92 -18.65 -1.21
CA GLU A 66 -2.51 -20.06 -1.22
C GLU A 66 -3.37 -20.88 -2.18
N ILE A 67 -2.75 -21.82 -2.89
CA ILE A 67 -3.43 -22.81 -3.73
C ILE A 67 -2.86 -24.19 -3.42
N ASN A 68 -3.70 -25.17 -3.04
CA ASN A 68 -3.31 -26.54 -2.70
C ASN A 68 -2.19 -26.61 -1.65
N ASN A 69 -2.23 -25.77 -0.60
CA ASN A 69 -1.20 -25.60 0.43
C ASN A 69 0.16 -25.07 -0.08
N GLU A 70 0.25 -24.59 -1.32
CA GLU A 70 1.41 -23.84 -1.83
C GLU A 70 1.13 -22.34 -1.70
N GLN A 71 2.04 -21.57 -1.06
CA GLN A 71 1.91 -20.12 -0.96
C GLN A 71 2.01 -19.47 -2.34
N ILE A 72 1.20 -18.45 -2.56
CA ILE A 72 1.17 -17.66 -3.78
C ILE A 72 1.67 -16.26 -3.42
N GLU A 73 2.90 -15.95 -3.80
CA GLU A 73 3.52 -14.63 -3.54
C GLU A 73 3.37 -13.69 -4.74
N ASN A 74 3.26 -14.24 -5.94
CA ASN A 74 3.19 -13.48 -7.19
C ASN A 74 2.36 -14.20 -8.27
N THR A 75 2.12 -13.50 -9.36
CA THR A 75 1.32 -14.00 -10.48
C THR A 75 1.93 -15.27 -11.13
N ASN A 76 3.26 -15.40 -11.16
CA ASN A 76 3.90 -16.59 -11.73
C ASN A 76 3.63 -17.82 -10.87
N ASP A 77 3.70 -17.70 -9.55
CA ASP A 77 3.38 -18.82 -8.63
C ASP A 77 1.96 -19.31 -8.86
N LEU A 78 0.99 -18.38 -9.01
CA LEU A 78 -0.39 -18.73 -9.31
C LEU A 78 -0.49 -19.50 -10.62
N ILE A 79 0.13 -19.01 -11.70
CA ILE A 79 0.10 -19.65 -13.02
C ILE A 79 0.71 -21.06 -12.95
N GLU A 80 1.88 -21.21 -12.33
CA GLU A 80 2.55 -22.50 -12.21
C GLU A 80 1.73 -23.50 -11.39
N THR A 81 1.22 -23.09 -10.24
CA THR A 81 0.44 -23.98 -9.35
C THR A 81 -0.87 -24.40 -10.00
N VAL A 82 -1.56 -23.50 -10.70
CA VAL A 82 -2.77 -23.84 -11.46
C VAL A 82 -2.46 -24.82 -12.60
N ASN A 83 -1.36 -24.62 -13.34
CA ASN A 83 -0.96 -25.54 -14.40
C ASN A 83 -0.54 -26.92 -13.88
N LYS A 84 0.15 -27.00 -12.73
CA LYS A 84 0.51 -28.28 -12.06
C LYS A 84 -0.73 -29.12 -11.72
N SER A 85 -1.89 -28.51 -11.51
CA SER A 85 -3.12 -29.23 -11.21
C SER A 85 -3.61 -30.12 -12.36
N ASN A 86 -3.14 -29.85 -13.60
CA ASN A 86 -3.60 -30.54 -14.82
C ASN A 86 -5.14 -30.50 -14.99
N GLY A 87 -5.78 -29.40 -14.60
CA GLY A 87 -7.23 -29.21 -14.69
C GLY A 87 -8.02 -29.88 -13.56
N LYS A 88 -7.39 -30.49 -12.58
CA LYS A 88 -8.08 -30.96 -11.37
C LYS A 88 -8.48 -29.78 -10.51
N THR A 89 -9.59 -29.93 -9.79
CA THR A 89 -10.04 -28.95 -8.81
C THR A 89 -8.91 -28.60 -7.85
N VAL A 90 -8.70 -27.30 -7.66
CA VAL A 90 -7.72 -26.73 -6.72
C VAL A 90 -8.44 -26.13 -5.54
N GLU A 91 -7.88 -26.29 -4.35
CA GLU A 91 -8.28 -25.56 -3.16
C GLU A 91 -7.60 -24.20 -3.19
N VAL A 92 -8.37 -23.12 -3.04
CA VAL A 92 -7.89 -21.73 -3.08
C VAL A 92 -8.20 -21.07 -1.76
N LYS A 93 -7.18 -20.53 -1.09
CA LYS A 93 -7.34 -19.66 0.07
C LYS A 93 -7.12 -18.21 -0.37
N TYR A 94 -8.05 -17.36 0.02
CA TYR A 94 -7.99 -15.94 -0.26
C TYR A 94 -8.36 -15.10 0.96
N LYS A 95 -7.86 -13.88 1.02
CA LYS A 95 -8.20 -12.89 2.04
C LYS A 95 -9.22 -11.90 1.52
N ARG A 96 -10.20 -11.59 2.36
CA ARG A 96 -11.19 -10.53 2.19
C ARG A 96 -11.39 -9.85 3.54
N ASN A 97 -11.13 -8.53 3.63
CA ASN A 97 -11.33 -7.77 4.88
C ASN A 97 -10.72 -8.48 6.12
N GLU A 98 -9.44 -8.84 6.07
CA GLU A 98 -8.70 -9.54 7.14
C GLU A 98 -9.19 -11.00 7.43
N GLN A 99 -10.19 -11.50 6.71
CA GLN A 99 -10.68 -12.87 6.86
C GLN A 99 -10.09 -13.78 5.80
N THR A 100 -9.56 -14.92 6.21
CA THR A 100 -9.14 -15.98 5.30
C THR A 100 -10.29 -16.89 4.99
N ILE A 101 -10.60 -17.06 3.71
CA ILE A 101 -11.69 -17.90 3.19
C ILE A 101 -11.08 -18.96 2.29
N THR A 102 -11.61 -20.17 2.39
CA THR A 102 -11.20 -21.30 1.55
C THR A 102 -12.33 -21.68 0.60
N THR A 103 -12.00 -21.91 -0.66
CA THR A 103 -12.92 -22.37 -1.69
C THR A 103 -12.26 -23.36 -2.63
N SER A 104 -13.03 -23.93 -3.56
CA SER A 104 -12.52 -24.85 -4.56
C SER A 104 -12.90 -24.39 -5.95
N ILE A 105 -11.95 -24.44 -6.88
CA ILE A 105 -12.17 -24.05 -8.28
C ILE A 105 -11.64 -25.16 -9.20
N GLU A 106 -12.43 -25.51 -10.20
CA GLU A 106 -11.98 -26.37 -11.29
C GLU A 106 -11.42 -25.48 -12.42
N PRO A 107 -10.10 -25.49 -12.71
CA PRO A 107 -9.52 -24.67 -13.75
C PRO A 107 -10.04 -25.04 -15.14
N ALA A 108 -10.28 -24.04 -15.97
CA ALA A 108 -10.64 -24.27 -17.39
C ALA A 108 -9.39 -24.49 -18.23
N LYS A 109 -9.46 -25.50 -19.12
CA LYS A 109 -8.40 -25.78 -20.09
C LYS A 109 -8.42 -24.74 -21.19
N VAL A 110 -7.26 -24.09 -21.43
CA VAL A 110 -7.05 -23.14 -22.53
C VAL A 110 -6.46 -23.84 -23.75
N ASN A 111 -5.39 -24.61 -23.53
CA ASN A 111 -4.72 -25.45 -24.52
C ASN A 111 -4.16 -26.71 -23.86
N GLU A 112 -3.27 -27.46 -24.54
CA GLU A 112 -2.80 -28.76 -24.05
C GLU A 112 -2.11 -28.69 -22.69
N ASN A 113 -1.40 -27.58 -22.39
CA ASN A 113 -0.57 -27.42 -21.20
C ASN A 113 -0.96 -26.20 -20.35
N GLU A 114 -2.06 -25.54 -20.65
CA GLU A 114 -2.44 -24.30 -19.99
C GLU A 114 -3.85 -24.37 -19.40
N TYR A 115 -3.94 -24.10 -18.13
CA TYR A 115 -5.17 -24.04 -17.35
C TYR A 115 -5.29 -22.66 -16.67
N LYS A 116 -6.50 -22.13 -16.60
CA LYS A 116 -6.78 -20.84 -15.97
C LYS A 116 -7.99 -20.88 -15.05
N LEU A 117 -7.98 -20.02 -14.04
CA LEU A 117 -9.11 -19.81 -13.13
C LEU A 117 -10.12 -18.78 -13.66
N GLY A 118 -9.79 -18.04 -14.73
CA GLY A 118 -10.61 -16.95 -15.25
C GLY A 118 -10.52 -15.68 -14.41
N LEU A 119 -9.46 -15.53 -13.63
CA LEU A 119 -9.21 -14.38 -12.78
C LEU A 119 -8.13 -13.49 -13.40
N TRP A 120 -8.35 -12.19 -13.39
CA TRP A 120 -7.33 -11.18 -13.65
C TRP A 120 -6.71 -10.80 -12.32
N VAL A 121 -5.40 -10.87 -12.24
CA VAL A 121 -4.69 -10.68 -10.97
C VAL A 121 -3.54 -9.68 -11.10
N ARG A 122 -3.21 -9.06 -9.97
CA ARG A 122 -2.09 -8.11 -9.82
C ARG A 122 -1.35 -8.42 -8.52
N ASP A 123 -0.03 -8.44 -8.54
CA ASP A 123 0.84 -8.71 -7.39
C ASP A 123 1.70 -7.51 -6.96
N ALA A 124 1.73 -6.47 -7.78
CA ALA A 124 2.48 -5.27 -7.48
C ALA A 124 1.81 -4.02 -8.03
N ALA A 125 2.00 -2.91 -7.34
CA ALA A 125 1.67 -1.58 -7.79
C ALA A 125 2.91 -0.69 -7.69
N ALA A 126 3.08 0.21 -8.64
CA ALA A 126 4.18 1.15 -8.64
C ALA A 126 3.69 2.55 -9.01
N GLY A 127 4.24 3.57 -8.38
CA GLY A 127 3.82 4.94 -8.60
C GLY A 127 4.83 5.95 -8.08
N VAL A 128 4.61 7.20 -8.46
CA VAL A 128 5.34 8.36 -7.98
C VAL A 128 4.50 9.06 -6.93
N GLY A 129 5.13 9.55 -5.88
CA GLY A 129 4.47 10.30 -4.84
C GLY A 129 5.41 11.31 -4.19
N THR A 130 4.93 11.99 -3.17
CA THR A 130 5.71 12.99 -2.43
C THR A 130 5.95 12.51 -1.00
N MET A 131 7.21 12.48 -0.58
CA MET A 131 7.56 12.25 0.82
C MET A 131 7.14 13.47 1.64
N THR A 132 6.25 13.26 2.59
CA THR A 132 5.70 14.35 3.41
C THR A 132 6.68 14.76 4.51
N PHE A 133 7.19 13.79 5.24
CA PHE A 133 8.19 14.03 6.28
C PHE A 133 9.08 12.81 6.52
N TYR A 134 10.21 13.07 7.14
CA TYR A 134 11.16 12.10 7.65
C TYR A 134 11.39 12.35 9.14
N GLU A 135 11.40 11.30 9.95
CA GLU A 135 11.70 11.36 11.38
C GLU A 135 13.12 10.85 11.66
N PRO A 136 14.07 11.75 11.99
CA PRO A 136 15.48 11.38 12.17
C PRO A 136 15.75 10.39 13.29
N SER A 137 14.95 10.41 14.35
CA SER A 137 15.15 9.58 15.54
C SER A 137 14.89 8.10 15.27
N SER A 138 13.93 7.77 14.43
CA SER A 138 13.56 6.39 14.09
C SER A 138 14.01 5.96 12.68
N GLY A 139 14.30 6.93 11.81
CA GLY A 139 14.53 6.72 10.39
C GLY A 139 13.25 6.49 9.59
N MET A 140 12.10 6.72 10.20
CA MET A 140 10.80 6.54 9.56
C MET A 140 10.45 7.72 8.64
N PHE A 141 9.64 7.44 7.62
CA PHE A 141 9.05 8.46 6.77
C PHE A 141 7.56 8.22 6.58
N ALA A 142 6.84 9.29 6.22
CA ALA A 142 5.50 9.20 5.68
C ALA A 142 5.43 9.90 4.33
N ALA A 143 4.57 9.41 3.46
CA ALA A 143 4.37 9.94 2.11
C ALA A 143 2.88 10.04 1.78
N LEU A 144 2.55 10.89 0.82
CA LEU A 144 1.25 11.15 0.22
C LEU A 144 0.27 11.92 1.11
N GLY A 145 -0.10 11.42 2.28
CA GLY A 145 -1.21 11.94 3.09
C GLY A 145 -2.56 11.29 2.76
N HIS A 146 -2.55 10.29 1.88
CA HIS A 146 -3.67 9.40 1.54
C HIS A 146 -3.13 8.02 1.20
N GLY A 147 -3.99 7.00 1.21
CA GLY A 147 -3.61 5.65 0.82
C GLY A 147 -3.47 5.49 -0.69
N ILE A 148 -2.76 4.45 -1.09
CA ILE A 148 -2.71 3.98 -2.47
C ILE A 148 -3.80 2.95 -2.63
N ALA A 149 -4.73 3.23 -3.53
CA ALA A 149 -5.82 2.34 -3.91
C ALA A 149 -5.52 1.69 -5.27
N ASP A 150 -6.04 0.50 -5.48
CA ASP A 150 -6.03 -0.14 -6.79
C ASP A 150 -6.95 0.62 -7.76
N ILE A 151 -6.50 0.83 -8.99
CA ILE A 151 -7.20 1.65 -9.97
C ILE A 151 -8.49 1.00 -10.49
N ASP A 152 -8.55 -0.33 -10.49
CA ASP A 152 -9.68 -1.08 -11.04
C ASP A 152 -10.77 -1.27 -9.97
N THR A 153 -10.37 -1.60 -8.73
CA THR A 153 -11.29 -1.86 -7.61
C THR A 153 -11.58 -0.63 -6.75
N SER A 154 -10.72 0.40 -6.81
CA SER A 154 -10.73 1.57 -5.92
C SER A 154 -10.55 1.22 -4.43
N GLU A 155 -10.19 0.01 -4.10
CA GLU A 155 -9.92 -0.43 -2.74
C GLU A 155 -8.49 -0.15 -2.32
N LEU A 156 -8.27 0.09 -1.02
CA LEU A 156 -6.94 0.32 -0.48
C LEU A 156 -6.11 -0.96 -0.65
N ILE A 157 -4.93 -0.84 -1.30
CA ILE A 157 -4.04 -1.98 -1.51
C ILE A 157 -3.46 -2.44 -0.18
N ASN A 158 -3.77 -3.67 0.22
CA ASN A 158 -3.10 -4.35 1.31
C ASN A 158 -1.71 -4.79 0.86
N ILE A 159 -0.69 -4.29 1.52
CA ILE A 159 0.71 -4.57 1.18
C ILE A 159 1.35 -5.51 2.19
N GLU A 160 2.12 -6.46 1.70
CA GLU A 160 3.06 -7.24 2.50
C GLU A 160 4.37 -6.47 2.70
N SER A 161 4.84 -5.86 1.63
CA SER A 161 6.09 -5.10 1.61
C SER A 161 6.09 -4.03 0.53
N GLY A 162 7.12 -3.20 0.52
CA GLY A 162 7.35 -2.26 -0.57
C GLY A 162 8.73 -1.64 -0.51
N GLU A 163 9.09 -0.97 -1.59
CA GLU A 163 10.36 -0.32 -1.77
C GLU A 163 10.19 1.17 -2.02
N LEU A 164 10.99 1.97 -1.31
CA LEU A 164 11.23 3.36 -1.60
C LEU A 164 12.36 3.47 -2.63
N THR A 165 12.14 4.18 -3.72
CA THR A 165 13.12 4.36 -4.80
C THR A 165 13.23 5.83 -5.21
N THR A 166 14.23 6.15 -6.04
CA THR A 166 14.28 7.41 -6.76
C THR A 166 13.27 7.45 -7.89
N THR A 167 12.89 8.65 -8.29
CA THR A 167 12.03 8.92 -9.44
C THR A 167 12.56 10.09 -10.25
N ASN A 168 12.28 10.07 -11.55
CA ASN A 168 12.48 11.22 -12.42
C ASN A 168 11.11 11.77 -12.82
N ILE A 169 10.86 13.04 -12.53
CA ILE A 169 9.63 13.73 -12.92
C ILE A 169 9.67 13.96 -14.43
N LEU A 170 8.65 13.45 -15.14
CA LEU A 170 8.51 13.62 -16.58
C LEU A 170 7.57 14.78 -16.92
N SER A 171 6.49 14.93 -16.16
CA SER A 171 5.49 15.97 -16.39
C SER A 171 4.63 16.21 -15.17
N ILE A 172 4.02 17.39 -15.14
CA ILE A 172 3.06 17.78 -14.10
C ILE A 172 1.73 18.07 -14.78
N VAL A 173 0.71 17.35 -14.39
CA VAL A 173 -0.68 17.62 -14.79
C VAL A 173 -1.27 18.61 -13.81
N LYS A 174 -1.60 19.82 -14.28
CA LYS A 174 -2.17 20.85 -13.41
C LYS A 174 -3.57 20.48 -12.95
N GLY A 175 -3.81 20.60 -11.65
CA GLY A 175 -5.13 20.39 -11.07
C GLY A 175 -6.15 21.41 -11.56
N GLN A 176 -7.40 20.97 -11.67
CA GLN A 176 -8.56 21.79 -11.99
C GLN A 176 -9.63 21.59 -10.90
N LYS A 177 -10.65 22.45 -10.89
CA LYS A 177 -11.74 22.31 -9.92
C LYS A 177 -12.44 20.95 -10.09
N GLY A 178 -12.38 20.13 -9.03
CA GLY A 178 -12.95 18.78 -9.01
C GLY A 178 -12.04 17.67 -9.55
N THR A 179 -10.85 18.03 -10.09
CA THR A 179 -9.86 17.06 -10.57
C THR A 179 -8.49 17.42 -10.00
N PRO A 180 -7.92 16.65 -9.09
CA PRO A 180 -6.60 16.92 -8.53
C PRO A 180 -5.51 16.88 -9.62
N GLY A 181 -4.42 17.63 -9.39
CA GLY A 181 -3.23 17.55 -10.22
C GLY A 181 -2.46 16.24 -9.97
N GLU A 182 -1.57 15.91 -10.90
CA GLU A 182 -0.79 14.69 -10.86
C GLU A 182 0.66 14.97 -11.24
N ILE A 183 1.60 14.37 -10.51
CA ILE A 183 3.01 14.30 -10.87
C ILE A 183 3.22 12.97 -11.60
N ARG A 184 3.70 13.02 -12.85
CA ARG A 184 4.03 11.84 -13.63
C ARG A 184 5.54 11.69 -13.73
N GLY A 185 6.03 10.51 -13.47
CA GLY A 185 7.46 10.20 -13.50
C GLY A 185 7.73 8.76 -13.80
N THR A 186 9.01 8.44 -13.97
CA THR A 186 9.51 7.08 -14.07
C THR A 186 10.19 6.68 -12.78
N ILE A 187 9.96 5.46 -12.36
CA ILE A 187 10.65 4.85 -11.22
C ILE A 187 11.97 4.31 -11.71
N GLU A 188 13.06 4.74 -11.12
CA GLU A 188 14.35 4.16 -11.41
C GLU A 188 14.44 2.77 -10.76
N ASN A 189 14.82 1.77 -11.56
CA ASN A 189 15.12 0.41 -11.09
C ASN A 189 16.49 0.36 -10.38
N SER A 190 16.92 1.48 -9.80
CA SER A 190 18.11 1.60 -8.98
C SER A 190 17.89 0.91 -7.63
N LYS A 191 18.98 0.83 -6.84
CA LYS A 191 18.92 0.23 -5.50
C LYS A 191 17.83 0.91 -4.65
N SER A 192 17.05 0.11 -3.95
CA SER A 192 16.09 0.57 -2.95
C SER A 192 16.74 1.58 -1.98
N LEU A 193 16.04 2.66 -1.70
CA LEU A 193 16.44 3.69 -0.74
C LEU A 193 15.88 3.43 0.66
N GLY A 194 14.92 2.53 0.75
CA GLY A 194 14.24 2.19 1.98
C GLY A 194 13.11 1.19 1.75
N SER A 195 12.48 0.78 2.82
CA SER A 195 11.36 -0.15 2.82
C SER A 195 10.05 0.56 3.14
N ILE A 196 8.98 0.11 2.51
CA ILE A 196 7.60 0.50 2.82
C ILE A 196 6.95 -0.71 3.49
N TYR A 197 6.26 -0.49 4.61
CA TYR A 197 5.65 -1.55 5.39
C TYR A 197 4.17 -1.30 5.72
N LYS A 198 3.65 -0.12 5.37
CA LYS A 198 2.26 0.19 5.67
C LYS A 198 1.66 1.15 4.65
N ASN A 199 0.50 0.78 4.11
CA ASN A 199 -0.38 1.62 3.32
C ASN A 199 -1.69 1.81 4.09
N THR A 200 -2.09 3.04 4.36
CA THR A 200 -3.28 3.37 5.16
C THR A 200 -4.06 4.49 4.50
N SER A 201 -5.28 4.73 4.94
CA SER A 201 -6.08 5.88 4.47
C SER A 201 -5.44 7.25 4.75
N PHE A 202 -4.42 7.31 5.64
CA PHE A 202 -3.72 8.55 6.00
C PHE A 202 -2.36 8.71 5.30
N GLY A 203 -1.93 7.72 4.53
CA GLY A 203 -0.65 7.74 3.81
C GLY A 203 0.10 6.43 3.84
N VAL A 204 1.27 6.48 3.22
CA VAL A 204 2.23 5.39 3.13
C VAL A 204 3.36 5.63 4.11
N TYR A 205 3.74 4.58 4.86
CA TYR A 205 4.78 4.65 5.90
C TYR A 205 5.88 3.65 5.62
N GLY A 206 7.11 4.06 5.91
CA GLY A 206 8.27 3.24 5.66
C GLY A 206 9.50 3.69 6.46
N LYS A 207 10.64 3.08 6.14
CA LYS A 207 11.93 3.39 6.76
C LYS A 207 12.98 3.69 5.70
N VAL A 208 13.66 4.82 5.84
CA VAL A 208 14.77 5.23 4.97
C VAL A 208 16.02 4.47 5.35
N GLN A 209 16.69 3.86 4.38
CA GLN A 209 17.98 3.17 4.56
C GLN A 209 19.15 3.98 3.99
N SER A 210 18.92 4.78 2.96
CA SER A 210 19.96 5.55 2.23
C SER A 210 19.64 7.05 2.20
N LYS A 211 19.83 7.72 3.32
CA LYS A 211 19.56 9.18 3.49
C LYS A 211 20.29 10.07 2.48
N ASN A 212 21.57 9.76 2.18
CA ASN A 212 22.42 10.59 1.31
C ASN A 212 21.86 10.70 -0.12
N LYS A 213 21.12 9.69 -0.59
CA LYS A 213 20.53 9.70 -1.92
C LYS A 213 19.23 10.47 -2.01
N LEU A 214 18.58 10.74 -0.87
CA LEU A 214 17.37 11.55 -0.79
C LEU A 214 17.66 13.03 -0.54
N ASP A 215 18.94 13.39 -0.31
CA ASP A 215 19.38 14.76 -0.03
C ASP A 215 18.56 15.46 1.06
N ILE A 216 18.25 14.70 2.13
CA ILE A 216 17.49 15.19 3.29
C ILE A 216 18.37 15.54 4.48
N ASN A 217 19.69 15.32 4.38
CA ASN A 217 20.63 15.49 5.50
C ASN A 217 20.80 16.95 5.96
N ASN A 218 20.56 17.90 5.06
CA ASN A 218 20.72 19.34 5.32
C ASN A 218 19.40 20.05 5.61
N MET A 219 18.29 19.31 5.71
CA MET A 219 16.98 19.86 6.03
C MET A 219 16.82 20.04 7.55
N GLU A 220 16.17 21.12 7.96
CA GLU A 220 15.98 21.45 9.37
C GLU A 220 14.84 20.63 9.99
N GLU A 221 15.07 20.16 11.22
CA GLU A 221 14.05 19.54 12.03
C GLU A 221 13.06 20.56 12.57
N MET A 222 11.78 20.22 12.55
CA MET A 222 10.70 21.02 13.13
C MET A 222 9.92 20.22 14.19
N ASP A 223 9.45 20.91 15.21
CA ASP A 223 8.53 20.31 16.18
C ASP A 223 7.17 20.02 15.53
N VAL A 224 6.63 18.85 15.79
CA VAL A 224 5.26 18.51 15.40
C VAL A 224 4.29 19.20 16.37
N ALA A 225 3.45 20.09 15.85
CA ALA A 225 2.39 20.72 16.62
C ALA A 225 1.28 19.73 16.97
N LEU A 226 0.86 19.70 18.21
CA LEU A 226 -0.36 19.01 18.62
C LEU A 226 -1.59 19.79 18.17
N ARG A 227 -2.74 19.11 18.09
CA ARG A 227 -3.99 19.69 17.58
C ARG A 227 -4.35 21.04 18.24
N ASP A 228 -4.11 21.15 19.54
CA ASP A 228 -4.42 22.34 20.35
C ASP A 228 -3.40 23.47 20.17
N GLU A 229 -2.24 23.18 19.59
CA GLU A 229 -1.17 24.14 19.30
C GLU A 229 -1.32 24.79 17.92
N ILE A 230 -2.18 24.25 17.04
CA ILE A 230 -2.38 24.72 15.69
C ILE A 230 -3.06 26.10 15.70
N LYS A 231 -2.44 27.08 15.08
CA LYS A 231 -2.99 28.45 14.92
C LYS A 231 -3.26 28.74 13.46
N THR A 232 -4.32 29.48 13.21
CA THR A 232 -4.58 30.02 11.86
C THR A 232 -3.55 31.07 11.50
N GLY A 233 -3.06 31.04 10.25
CA GLY A 233 -2.03 31.97 9.79
C GLY A 233 -1.50 31.61 8.41
N LYS A 234 -0.34 32.19 8.08
CA LYS A 234 0.39 31.85 6.84
C LYS A 234 0.95 30.43 6.96
N ALA A 235 0.79 29.65 5.91
CA ALA A 235 1.37 28.33 5.77
C ALA A 235 2.27 28.27 4.52
N GLN A 236 3.21 27.32 4.52
CA GLN A 236 4.08 27.02 3.39
C GLN A 236 3.89 25.56 3.02
N ILE A 237 3.95 25.27 1.72
CA ILE A 237 3.93 23.92 1.17
C ILE A 237 5.29 23.69 0.52
N LEU A 238 5.99 22.63 0.93
CA LEU A 238 7.20 22.17 0.27
C LEU A 238 6.81 21.18 -0.83
N CYS A 239 7.32 21.41 -2.04
CA CYS A 239 7.08 20.54 -3.18
C CYS A 239 8.25 20.62 -4.15
N GLU A 240 8.78 19.48 -4.55
CA GLU A 240 9.78 19.37 -5.62
C GLU A 240 9.04 19.26 -6.95
N LEU A 241 9.41 20.11 -7.91
CA LEU A 241 8.74 20.18 -9.21
C LEU A 241 9.70 19.90 -10.39
N GLU A 242 11.02 19.78 -10.11
CA GLU A 242 12.07 19.51 -11.10
C GLU A 242 13.08 18.50 -10.54
#